data_64e5e4f5b0f585db7000d45421c0863f
#
_entry.id   64e5e4f5b0f585db7000d45421c0863f
#
_cell.length_a   1.000
_cell.length_b   1.000
_cell.length_c   1.000
_cell.angle_alpha   90.00
_cell.angle_beta   90.00
_cell.angle_gamma   90.00
#
_symmetry.space_group_name_H-M   'P 1'
#
loop_
_entity.id
_entity.type
_entity.pdbx_description
1 polymer ?
#
loop_
_entity_poly.entity_id
_entity_poly.type
_entity_poly.pdbx_seq_one_letter_code
_entity_poly.pdbx_strand_id
1 'polypeptide(L)'
;IKSIFSLLMLWVIGGVIALAGALTYAELGTTFPRSGGEYHLLSRLMHPSIGFAAGIVSSTVGFTAPAVLAAMALGSYLSLVFTTLNPSSVACIVIILTHLLHMSSVKWGTIFQDSSTLIKVGLIIVFIIFGMSISEPQLLSIMPVKTDFDIIMSSSFSVSLVWVSYAYTGWNSTIYVCGELINPKINISKVMIYATAFVMVLYVLLNFIFLYSTPIESMVGQIDIGYLAGVQIFGDLGGKIMGLGISVLLLSTVSSYVYIGPRIIQTMGEDHWFLRKLKYKNSNEIPINAFFVQLILSVLFIATSSFEQVLMYAGVTLIITTTLTVISLFFSRYNEQDIKRPYKVIFY
;
A
#
# COMPACT_ATOMS: atom_id res chain seq x y z
N ILE A 1 1.35 19.96 10.78
CA ILE A 1 -0.04 20.22 11.27
C ILE A 1 -0.01 20.02 12.78
N LYS A 2 -0.43 21.03 13.56
CA LYS A 2 -0.42 20.95 15.03
C LYS A 2 -1.81 20.71 15.63
N SER A 3 -2.88 20.81 14.84
CA SER A 3 -4.24 20.55 15.31
C SER A 3 -4.56 19.05 15.22
N ILE A 4 -5.07 18.50 16.31
CA ILE A 4 -5.49 17.09 16.42
C ILE A 4 -6.67 16.83 15.48
N PHE A 5 -7.67 17.74 15.47
CA PHE A 5 -8.81 17.63 14.56
C PHE A 5 -8.35 17.60 13.11
N SER A 6 -7.49 18.54 12.69
CA SER A 6 -6.97 18.60 11.32
C SER A 6 -6.13 17.37 10.95
N LEU A 7 -5.37 16.78 11.89
CA LEU A 7 -4.64 15.52 11.66
C LEU A 7 -5.56 14.34 11.44
N LEU A 8 -6.62 14.19 12.24
CA LEU A 8 -7.60 13.12 12.06
C LEU A 8 -8.39 13.31 10.74
N MET A 9 -8.77 14.55 10.43
CA MET A 9 -9.44 14.88 9.17
C MET A 9 -8.58 14.55 7.95
N LEU A 10 -7.26 14.68 8.06
CA LEU A 10 -6.33 14.28 7.00
C LEU A 10 -6.45 12.79 6.65
N TRP A 11 -6.56 11.93 7.65
CA TRP A 11 -6.76 10.49 7.47
C TRP A 11 -8.18 10.15 6.96
N VAL A 12 -9.19 10.85 7.44
CA VAL A 12 -10.57 10.69 6.95
C VAL A 12 -10.67 11.08 5.47
N ILE A 13 -10.15 12.26 5.10
CA ILE A 13 -10.18 12.76 3.71
C ILE A 13 -9.37 11.83 2.80
N GLY A 14 -8.17 11.42 3.22
CA GLY A 14 -7.36 10.45 2.47
C GLY A 14 -8.07 9.12 2.26
N GLY A 15 -8.76 8.61 3.27
CA GLY A 15 -9.58 7.39 3.19
C GLY A 15 -10.79 7.54 2.24
N VAL A 16 -11.47 8.70 2.27
CA VAL A 16 -12.57 9.01 1.33
C VAL A 16 -12.06 9.06 -0.11
N ILE A 17 -10.90 9.68 -0.36
CA ILE A 17 -10.27 9.70 -1.69
C ILE A 17 -9.92 8.27 -2.14
N ALA A 18 -9.32 7.46 -1.27
CA ALA A 18 -9.01 6.06 -1.57
C ALA A 18 -10.27 5.24 -1.88
N LEU A 19 -11.35 5.45 -1.12
CA LEU A 19 -12.63 4.79 -1.34
C LEU A 19 -13.28 5.21 -2.68
N ALA A 20 -13.24 6.50 -3.03
CA ALA A 20 -13.72 6.99 -4.33
C ALA A 20 -12.92 6.36 -5.49
N GLY A 21 -11.60 6.24 -5.33
CA GLY A 21 -10.75 5.51 -6.26
C GLY A 21 -11.15 4.03 -6.36
N ALA A 22 -11.34 3.35 -5.23
CA ALA A 22 -11.75 1.95 -5.18
C ALA A 22 -13.10 1.71 -5.87
N LEU A 23 -14.08 2.61 -5.70
CA LEU A 23 -15.37 2.55 -6.40
C LEU A 23 -15.19 2.64 -7.92
N THR A 24 -14.36 3.56 -8.39
CA THR A 24 -14.07 3.76 -9.83
C THR A 24 -13.36 2.53 -10.43
N TYR A 25 -12.35 2.03 -9.76
CA TYR A 25 -11.61 0.85 -10.20
C TYR A 25 -12.42 -0.44 -10.10
N ALA A 26 -13.39 -0.49 -9.18
CA ALA A 26 -14.32 -1.61 -9.10
C ALA A 26 -15.19 -1.72 -10.37
N GLU A 27 -15.63 -0.61 -10.95
CA GLU A 27 -16.33 -0.62 -12.24
C GLU A 27 -15.41 -1.07 -13.38
N LEU A 28 -14.21 -0.49 -13.48
CA LEU A 28 -13.24 -0.85 -14.51
C LEU A 28 -12.81 -2.32 -14.40
N GLY A 29 -12.47 -2.78 -13.21
CA GLY A 29 -12.00 -4.14 -12.99
C GLY A 29 -13.08 -5.21 -13.20
N THR A 30 -14.33 -4.93 -12.84
CA THR A 30 -15.45 -5.86 -13.11
C THR A 30 -15.85 -5.87 -14.58
N THR A 31 -15.68 -4.76 -15.28
CA THR A 31 -15.98 -4.64 -16.72
C THR A 31 -14.88 -5.29 -17.56
N PHE A 32 -13.61 -5.12 -17.17
CA PHE A 32 -12.44 -5.63 -17.89
C PHE A 32 -11.56 -6.50 -16.98
N PRO A 33 -12.04 -7.70 -16.58
CA PRO A 33 -11.40 -8.54 -15.56
C PRO A 33 -10.19 -9.31 -16.10
N ARG A 34 -9.10 -8.58 -16.43
CA ARG A 34 -7.81 -9.13 -16.83
C ARG A 34 -6.73 -8.63 -15.87
N SER A 35 -5.82 -9.50 -15.48
CA SER A 35 -4.64 -9.14 -14.69
C SER A 35 -3.76 -8.10 -15.41
N GLY A 36 -2.97 -7.33 -14.65
CA GLY A 36 -2.11 -6.29 -15.20
C GLY A 36 -2.48 -4.87 -14.75
N GLY A 37 -3.62 -4.71 -14.04
CA GLY A 37 -3.98 -3.46 -13.38
C GLY A 37 -4.06 -2.26 -14.33
N GLU A 38 -3.45 -1.15 -13.91
CA GLU A 38 -3.42 0.12 -14.66
C GLU A 38 -2.79 -0.03 -16.04
N TYR A 39 -1.75 -0.88 -16.19
CA TYR A 39 -1.17 -1.22 -17.48
C TYR A 39 -2.23 -1.68 -18.48
N HIS A 40 -3.04 -2.68 -18.09
CA HIS A 40 -4.08 -3.23 -18.96
C HIS A 40 -5.18 -2.22 -19.25
N LEU A 41 -5.69 -1.54 -18.22
CA LEU A 41 -6.79 -0.59 -18.37
C LEU A 41 -6.42 0.59 -19.26
N LEU A 42 -5.26 1.21 -19.02
CA LEU A 42 -4.81 2.36 -19.80
C LEU A 42 -4.42 1.99 -21.23
N SER A 43 -3.82 0.80 -21.44
CA SER A 43 -3.53 0.31 -22.79
C SER A 43 -4.80 0.13 -23.63
N ARG A 44 -5.87 -0.38 -23.00
CA ARG A 44 -7.13 -0.65 -23.68
C ARG A 44 -7.97 0.61 -23.91
N LEU A 45 -8.10 1.45 -22.87
CA LEU A 45 -9.08 2.54 -22.84
C LEU A 45 -8.54 3.88 -23.37
N MET A 46 -7.21 4.06 -23.31
CA MET A 46 -6.59 5.29 -23.79
C MET A 46 -5.65 5.02 -24.97
N HIS A 47 -4.43 4.54 -24.70
CA HIS A 47 -3.45 4.22 -25.74
C HIS A 47 -2.44 3.19 -25.26
N PRO A 48 -1.96 2.25 -26.11
CA PRO A 48 -0.96 1.24 -25.72
C PRO A 48 0.32 1.82 -25.12
N SER A 49 0.79 2.97 -25.63
CA SER A 49 2.00 3.63 -25.10
C SER A 49 1.80 4.19 -23.68
N ILE A 50 0.59 4.73 -23.38
CA ILE A 50 0.24 5.21 -22.04
C ILE A 50 0.18 4.03 -21.08
N GLY A 51 -0.46 2.95 -21.50
CA GLY A 51 -0.50 1.72 -20.71
C GLY A 51 0.88 1.14 -20.47
N PHE A 52 1.76 1.11 -21.51
CA PHE A 52 3.14 0.64 -21.35
C PHE A 52 3.92 1.48 -20.31
N ALA A 53 3.81 2.81 -20.40
CA ALA A 53 4.42 3.69 -19.39
C ALA A 53 3.87 3.42 -17.98
N ALA A 54 2.55 3.26 -17.84
CA ALA A 54 1.93 2.88 -16.57
C ALA A 54 2.40 1.51 -16.07
N GLY A 55 2.64 0.55 -16.96
CA GLY A 55 3.21 -0.76 -16.62
C GLY A 55 4.62 -0.66 -16.04
N ILE A 56 5.48 0.16 -16.66
CA ILE A 56 6.82 0.46 -16.12
C ILE A 56 6.71 1.11 -14.74
N VAL A 57 5.86 2.14 -14.59
CA VAL A 57 5.62 2.80 -13.31
C VAL A 57 5.12 1.82 -12.27
N SER A 58 4.10 1.01 -12.58
CA SER A 58 3.56 0.02 -11.65
C SER A 58 4.61 -1.01 -11.22
N SER A 59 5.41 -1.53 -12.15
CA SER A 59 6.43 -2.55 -11.84
C SER A 59 7.60 -2.00 -11.03
N THR A 60 8.03 -0.75 -11.26
CA THR A 60 9.17 -0.12 -10.58
C THR A 60 8.74 0.63 -9.33
N VAL A 61 7.84 1.59 -9.49
CA VAL A 61 7.44 2.52 -8.43
C VAL A 61 6.22 2.02 -7.66
N GLY A 62 5.28 1.33 -8.32
CA GLY A 62 4.04 0.89 -7.70
C GLY A 62 4.18 -0.31 -6.77
N PHE A 63 5.05 -1.25 -7.09
CA PHE A 63 5.20 -2.49 -6.31
C PHE A 63 6.61 -2.73 -5.80
N THR A 64 7.65 -2.35 -6.54
CA THR A 64 9.03 -2.54 -6.09
C THR A 64 9.43 -1.52 -5.02
N ALA A 65 9.16 -0.24 -5.24
CA ALA A 65 9.52 0.80 -4.27
C ALA A 65 8.81 0.63 -2.90
N PRO A 66 7.50 0.36 -2.83
CA PRO A 66 6.85 0.11 -1.54
C PRO A 66 7.35 -1.16 -0.83
N ALA A 67 7.72 -2.21 -1.57
CA ALA A 67 8.36 -3.38 -0.96
C ALA A 67 9.68 -3.01 -0.29
N VAL A 68 10.49 -2.19 -0.97
CA VAL A 68 11.77 -1.68 -0.45
C VAL A 68 11.55 -0.79 0.78
N LEU A 69 10.60 0.15 0.71
CA LEU A 69 10.27 1.03 1.86
C LEU A 69 9.84 0.23 3.08
N ALA A 70 8.97 -0.77 2.90
CA ALA A 70 8.54 -1.64 3.99
C ALA A 70 9.71 -2.46 4.56
N ALA A 71 10.62 -2.95 3.71
CA ALA A 71 11.81 -3.68 4.16
C ALA A 71 12.81 -2.77 4.89
N MET A 72 13.03 -1.53 4.42
CA MET A 72 13.89 -0.55 5.10
C MET A 72 13.32 -0.14 6.46
N ALA A 73 12.00 0.12 6.54
CA ALA A 73 11.33 0.40 7.80
C ALA A 73 11.43 -0.80 8.76
N LEU A 74 11.22 -2.03 8.26
CA LEU A 74 11.40 -3.26 9.05
C LEU A 74 12.83 -3.35 9.62
N GLY A 75 13.85 -3.08 8.80
CA GLY A 75 15.24 -3.03 9.25
C GLY A 75 15.45 -2.00 10.37
N SER A 76 14.88 -0.81 10.24
CA SER A 76 14.94 0.23 11.26
C SER A 76 14.29 -0.22 12.58
N TYR A 77 13.05 -0.75 12.53
CA TYR A 77 12.37 -1.24 13.74
C TYR A 77 13.10 -2.39 14.41
N LEU A 78 13.67 -3.34 13.65
CA LEU A 78 14.48 -4.41 14.25
C LEU A 78 15.77 -3.90 14.90
N SER A 79 16.38 -2.85 14.35
CA SER A 79 17.60 -2.24 14.92
C SER A 79 17.32 -1.54 16.25
N LEU A 80 16.11 -1.07 16.52
CA LEU A 80 15.73 -0.54 17.84
C LEU A 80 15.72 -1.63 18.92
N VAL A 81 15.41 -2.87 18.52
CA VAL A 81 15.38 -4.01 19.45
C VAL A 81 16.74 -4.70 19.53
N PHE A 82 17.39 -4.89 18.40
CA PHE A 82 18.68 -5.55 18.25
C PHE A 82 19.71 -4.56 17.69
N THR A 83 20.34 -3.81 18.56
CA THR A 83 21.22 -2.68 18.22
C THR A 83 22.46 -3.05 17.39
N THR A 84 22.79 -4.33 17.28
CA THR A 84 23.90 -4.85 16.46
C THR A 84 23.54 -5.04 14.99
N LEU A 85 22.24 -4.99 14.63
CA LEU A 85 21.79 -5.19 13.26
C LEU A 85 21.95 -3.91 12.43
N ASN A 86 22.43 -4.06 11.20
CA ASN A 86 22.42 -2.99 10.23
C ASN A 86 21.09 -2.96 9.48
N PRO A 87 20.32 -1.85 9.51
CA PRO A 87 18.98 -1.77 8.89
C PRO A 87 18.96 -2.12 7.40
N SER A 88 19.93 -1.65 6.62
CA SER A 88 20.00 -1.91 5.17
C SER A 88 20.29 -3.37 4.86
N SER A 89 21.16 -4.01 5.66
CA SER A 89 21.44 -5.44 5.52
C SER A 89 20.22 -6.29 5.82
N VAL A 90 19.46 -5.94 6.87
CA VAL A 90 18.20 -6.60 7.21
C VAL A 90 17.18 -6.43 6.06
N ALA A 91 17.05 -5.21 5.52
CA ALA A 91 16.16 -4.95 4.39
C ALA A 91 16.49 -5.83 3.17
N CYS A 92 17.78 -5.93 2.80
CA CYS A 92 18.23 -6.81 1.72
C CYS A 92 17.90 -8.27 1.98
N ILE A 93 18.18 -8.78 3.17
CA ILE A 93 17.91 -10.18 3.56
C ILE A 93 16.41 -10.47 3.46
N VAL A 94 15.57 -9.59 3.99
CA VAL A 94 14.10 -9.74 3.97
C VAL A 94 13.58 -9.76 2.53
N ILE A 95 14.03 -8.86 1.67
CA ILE A 95 13.66 -8.83 0.24
C ILE A 95 14.05 -10.14 -0.44
N ILE A 96 15.30 -10.60 -0.28
CA ILE A 96 15.78 -11.83 -0.91
C ILE A 96 14.98 -13.05 -0.42
N LEU A 97 14.80 -13.21 0.89
CA LEU A 97 14.07 -14.34 1.46
C LEU A 97 12.61 -14.37 1.02
N THR A 98 11.96 -13.20 0.97
CA THR A 98 10.56 -13.09 0.53
C THR A 98 10.42 -13.45 -0.95
N HIS A 99 11.34 -13.00 -1.82
CA HIS A 99 11.35 -13.41 -3.22
C HIS A 99 11.55 -14.92 -3.37
N LEU A 100 12.54 -15.51 -2.68
CA LEU A 100 12.79 -16.94 -2.70
C LEU A 100 11.57 -17.75 -2.24
N LEU A 101 10.87 -17.30 -1.21
CA LEU A 101 9.63 -17.92 -0.73
C LEU A 101 8.57 -17.97 -1.83
N HIS A 102 8.28 -16.82 -2.45
CA HIS A 102 7.26 -16.73 -3.51
C HIS A 102 7.68 -17.41 -4.82
N MET A 103 8.98 -17.53 -5.09
CA MET A 103 9.52 -18.28 -6.22
C MET A 103 9.51 -19.80 -6.00
N SER A 104 9.43 -20.29 -4.76
CA SER A 104 9.45 -21.71 -4.43
C SER A 104 8.11 -22.40 -4.66
N SER A 105 7.02 -21.78 -4.20
CA SER A 105 5.69 -22.39 -4.28
C SER A 105 4.57 -21.35 -4.14
N VAL A 106 3.59 -21.39 -5.05
CA VAL A 106 2.37 -20.56 -4.95
C VAL A 106 1.63 -20.85 -3.65
N LYS A 107 1.47 -22.15 -3.29
CA LYS A 107 0.75 -22.56 -2.08
C LYS A 107 1.37 -21.97 -0.80
N TRP A 108 2.67 -22.12 -0.64
CA TRP A 108 3.36 -21.60 0.56
C TRP A 108 3.37 -20.07 0.59
N GLY A 109 3.53 -19.43 -0.57
CA GLY A 109 3.41 -17.98 -0.69
C GLY A 109 2.04 -17.46 -0.26
N THR A 110 0.95 -18.11 -0.70
CA THR A 110 -0.42 -17.74 -0.32
C THR A 110 -0.68 -17.97 1.16
N ILE A 111 -0.30 -19.13 1.72
CA ILE A 111 -0.47 -19.42 3.17
C ILE A 111 0.29 -18.38 4.00
N PHE A 112 1.52 -18.04 3.61
CA PHE A 112 2.31 -17.04 4.30
C PHE A 112 1.63 -15.66 4.23
N GLN A 113 1.12 -15.27 3.06
CA GLN A 113 0.44 -14.00 2.84
C GLN A 113 -0.84 -13.88 3.68
N ASP A 114 -1.68 -14.91 3.67
CA ASP A 114 -2.95 -14.93 4.40
C ASP A 114 -2.72 -14.91 5.92
N SER A 115 -1.82 -15.77 6.41
CA SER A 115 -1.50 -15.86 7.84
C SER A 115 -0.89 -14.55 8.36
N SER A 116 0.06 -13.97 7.62
CA SER A 116 0.70 -12.71 8.02
C SER A 116 -0.26 -11.51 7.95
N THR A 117 -1.22 -11.52 7.01
CA THR A 117 -2.28 -10.50 6.95
C THR A 117 -3.22 -10.60 8.15
N LEU A 118 -3.62 -11.82 8.53
CA LEU A 118 -4.47 -12.03 9.72
C LEU A 118 -3.76 -11.58 11.00
N ILE A 119 -2.49 -11.94 11.17
CA ILE A 119 -1.66 -11.49 12.29
C ILE A 119 -1.56 -9.97 12.30
N LYS A 120 -1.33 -9.33 11.13
CA LYS A 120 -1.28 -7.88 10.98
C LYS A 120 -2.53 -7.22 11.52
N VAL A 121 -3.70 -7.61 11.03
CA VAL A 121 -4.98 -7.04 11.45
C VAL A 121 -5.20 -7.27 12.95
N GLY A 122 -4.91 -8.46 13.44
CA GLY A 122 -5.02 -8.80 14.86
C GLY A 122 -4.14 -7.91 15.75
N LEU A 123 -2.87 -7.71 15.39
CA LEU A 123 -1.95 -6.85 16.14
C LEU A 123 -2.40 -5.39 16.15
N ILE A 124 -2.90 -4.86 15.03
CA ILE A 124 -3.43 -3.48 14.97
C ILE A 124 -4.64 -3.34 15.91
N ILE A 125 -5.58 -4.30 15.89
CA ILE A 125 -6.76 -4.27 16.76
C ILE A 125 -6.35 -4.34 18.23
N VAL A 126 -5.43 -5.24 18.58
CA VAL A 126 -4.89 -5.37 19.95
C VAL A 126 -4.25 -4.05 20.38
N PHE A 127 -3.44 -3.44 19.53
CA PHE A 127 -2.81 -2.15 19.84
C PHE A 127 -3.84 -1.04 20.08
N ILE A 128 -4.90 -0.97 19.26
CA ILE A 128 -5.99 0.01 19.44
C ILE A 128 -6.69 -0.22 20.78
N ILE A 129 -7.03 -1.46 21.13
CA ILE A 129 -7.73 -1.79 22.38
C ILE A 129 -6.88 -1.40 23.60
N PHE A 130 -5.61 -1.79 23.62
CA PHE A 130 -4.73 -1.46 24.74
C PHE A 130 -4.42 0.04 24.79
N GLY A 131 -4.25 0.69 23.64
CA GLY A 131 -4.03 2.13 23.59
C GLY A 131 -5.19 2.96 24.14
N MET A 132 -6.43 2.48 24.00
CA MET A 132 -7.61 3.10 24.64
C MET A 132 -7.61 2.99 26.18
N SER A 133 -6.84 2.08 26.74
CA SER A 133 -6.79 1.78 28.18
C SER A 133 -5.59 2.43 28.89
N ILE A 134 -4.88 3.36 28.23
CA ILE A 134 -3.72 4.05 28.82
C ILE A 134 -4.12 4.87 30.05
N SER A 135 -3.26 4.84 31.09
CA SER A 135 -3.55 5.49 32.38
C SER A 135 -3.44 7.02 32.31
N GLU A 136 -2.54 7.54 31.47
CA GLU A 136 -2.27 8.97 31.32
C GLU A 136 -2.43 9.41 29.87
N PRO A 137 -3.68 9.54 29.39
CA PRO A 137 -3.93 9.95 28.00
C PRO A 137 -3.63 11.44 27.80
N GLN A 138 -3.27 11.77 26.56
CA GLN A 138 -3.18 13.18 26.15
C GLN A 138 -4.57 13.81 26.12
N LEU A 139 -4.68 15.07 26.57
CA LEU A 139 -5.93 15.84 26.48
C LEU A 139 -6.17 16.24 25.03
N LEU A 140 -7.01 15.49 24.34
CA LEU A 140 -7.33 15.71 22.94
C LEU A 140 -8.53 16.66 22.77
N SER A 141 -8.34 17.80 22.13
CA SER A 141 -9.44 18.61 21.62
C SER A 141 -9.83 18.11 20.21
N ILE A 142 -10.89 17.31 20.15
CA ILE A 142 -11.43 16.77 18.88
C ILE A 142 -12.44 17.72 18.25
N MET A 143 -12.90 18.73 18.99
CA MET A 143 -13.87 19.70 18.46
C MET A 143 -13.19 20.66 17.48
N PRO A 144 -13.81 20.88 16.30
CA PRO A 144 -13.25 21.80 15.32
C PRO A 144 -13.26 23.24 15.84
N VAL A 145 -12.18 23.94 15.61
CA VAL A 145 -12.06 25.38 15.85
C VAL A 145 -11.92 26.13 14.53
N LYS A 146 -12.18 27.45 14.51
CA LYS A 146 -12.12 28.23 13.25
C LYS A 146 -10.78 28.08 12.52
N THR A 147 -9.68 28.00 13.25
CA THR A 147 -8.34 27.83 12.68
C THR A 147 -8.13 26.49 11.97
N ASP A 148 -8.93 25.46 12.27
CA ASP A 148 -8.81 24.17 11.60
C ASP A 148 -9.19 24.24 10.13
N PHE A 149 -10.18 25.09 9.80
CA PHE A 149 -10.56 25.30 8.40
C PHE A 149 -9.41 25.92 7.59
N ASP A 150 -8.71 26.90 8.17
CA ASP A 150 -7.55 27.52 7.54
C ASP A 150 -6.40 26.52 7.37
N ILE A 151 -6.20 25.64 8.35
CA ILE A 151 -5.21 24.55 8.28
C ILE A 151 -5.57 23.57 7.14
N ILE A 152 -6.82 23.14 7.05
CA ILE A 152 -7.28 22.20 6.01
C ILE A 152 -7.13 22.80 4.61
N MET A 153 -7.30 24.12 4.46
CA MET A 153 -7.13 24.82 3.19
C MET A 153 -5.67 25.20 2.90
N SER A 154 -4.73 24.90 3.79
CA SER A 154 -3.32 25.27 3.63
C SER A 154 -2.56 24.35 2.66
N SER A 155 -1.48 24.87 2.09
CA SER A 155 -0.53 24.08 1.29
C SER A 155 0.12 22.93 2.10
N SER A 156 0.37 23.15 3.38
CA SER A 156 0.92 22.13 4.28
C SER A 156 -0.02 20.94 4.44
N PHE A 157 -1.33 21.16 4.50
CA PHE A 157 -2.32 20.10 4.55
C PHE A 157 -2.35 19.32 3.23
N SER A 158 -2.32 20.02 2.10
CA SER A 158 -2.29 19.40 0.77
C SER A 158 -1.06 18.52 0.56
N VAL A 159 0.12 18.96 0.99
CA VAL A 159 1.35 18.15 0.94
C VAL A 159 1.22 16.92 1.87
N SER A 160 0.71 17.11 3.09
CA SER A 160 0.48 16.00 4.02
C SER A 160 -0.53 14.99 3.48
N LEU A 161 -1.54 15.46 2.71
CA LEU A 161 -2.52 14.59 2.08
C LEU A 161 -1.89 13.67 1.01
N VAL A 162 -0.84 14.13 0.31
CA VAL A 162 -0.06 13.27 -0.60
C VAL A 162 0.57 12.10 0.17
N TRP A 163 1.17 12.36 1.33
CA TRP A 163 1.75 11.30 2.16
C TRP A 163 0.71 10.33 2.71
N VAL A 164 -0.43 10.85 3.16
CA VAL A 164 -1.55 10.02 3.63
C VAL A 164 -2.15 9.22 2.49
N SER A 165 -2.29 9.81 1.30
CA SER A 165 -2.74 9.08 0.10
C SER A 165 -1.80 7.93 -0.24
N TYR A 166 -0.48 8.12 -0.07
CA TYR A 166 0.49 7.04 -0.22
C TYR A 166 0.29 5.92 0.81
N ALA A 167 0.02 6.27 2.08
CA ALA A 167 -0.26 5.27 3.12
C ALA A 167 -1.51 4.42 2.81
N TYR A 168 -2.47 4.97 2.08
CA TYR A 168 -3.65 4.25 1.60
C TYR A 168 -3.39 3.43 0.33
N THR A 169 -2.24 3.51 -0.34
CA THR A 169 -1.97 2.75 -1.57
C THR A 169 -2.15 1.25 -1.36
N GLY A 170 -2.53 0.55 -2.43
CA GLY A 170 -2.81 -0.89 -2.40
C GLY A 170 -4.30 -1.24 -2.47
N TRP A 171 -5.22 -0.28 -2.29
CA TRP A 171 -6.65 -0.49 -2.49
C TRP A 171 -6.97 -0.95 -3.92
N ASN A 172 -6.15 -0.60 -4.91
CA ASN A 172 -6.27 -1.00 -6.31
C ASN A 172 -5.61 -2.37 -6.63
N SER A 173 -4.99 -3.04 -5.66
CA SER A 173 -4.20 -4.27 -5.89
C SER A 173 -5.00 -5.41 -6.51
N THR A 174 -6.31 -5.47 -6.24
CA THR A 174 -7.21 -6.51 -6.76
C THR A 174 -7.24 -6.56 -8.29
N ILE A 175 -7.15 -5.41 -9.00
CA ILE A 175 -7.16 -5.41 -10.46
C ILE A 175 -5.88 -5.97 -11.10
N TYR A 176 -4.80 -6.06 -10.34
CA TYR A 176 -3.54 -6.63 -10.81
C TYR A 176 -3.53 -8.16 -10.80
N VAL A 177 -4.40 -8.78 -10.00
CA VAL A 177 -4.53 -10.22 -9.83
C VAL A 177 -5.92 -10.75 -10.22
N CYS A 178 -6.64 -10.05 -11.06
CA CYS A 178 -8.01 -10.42 -11.47
C CYS A 178 -8.13 -11.86 -11.99
N GLY A 179 -7.10 -12.36 -12.69
CA GLY A 179 -7.08 -13.72 -13.24
C GLY A 179 -6.99 -14.83 -12.19
N GLU A 180 -6.64 -14.50 -10.95
CA GLU A 180 -6.54 -15.45 -9.83
C GLU A 180 -7.82 -15.45 -8.96
N LEU A 181 -8.76 -14.54 -9.23
CA LEU A 181 -9.99 -14.41 -8.44
C LEU A 181 -11.10 -15.34 -8.91
N ILE A 182 -11.78 -15.93 -7.94
CA ILE A 182 -13.03 -16.68 -8.19
C ILE A 182 -14.16 -15.67 -8.46
N ASN A 183 -14.88 -15.83 -9.57
CA ASN A 183 -15.97 -14.93 -9.99
C ASN A 183 -15.56 -13.44 -9.97
N PRO A 184 -14.52 -13.03 -10.74
CA PRO A 184 -13.94 -11.69 -10.64
C PRO A 184 -14.98 -10.58 -10.90
N LYS A 185 -15.93 -10.78 -11.81
CA LYS A 185 -17.01 -9.81 -12.14
C LYS A 185 -17.87 -9.39 -10.94
N ILE A 186 -17.89 -10.19 -9.88
CA ILE A 186 -18.68 -9.91 -8.66
C ILE A 186 -17.75 -9.56 -7.51
N ASN A 187 -16.66 -10.31 -7.34
CA ASN A 187 -15.84 -10.23 -6.15
C ASN A 187 -14.88 -9.04 -6.17
N ILE A 188 -14.45 -8.55 -7.33
CA ILE A 188 -13.57 -7.37 -7.42
C ILE A 188 -14.21 -6.17 -6.68
N SER A 189 -15.47 -5.83 -7.00
CA SER A 189 -16.13 -4.68 -6.38
C SER A 189 -16.30 -4.84 -4.88
N LYS A 190 -16.71 -6.03 -4.42
CA LYS A 190 -16.87 -6.30 -2.99
C LYS A 190 -15.55 -6.17 -2.23
N VAL A 191 -14.50 -6.83 -2.72
CA VAL A 191 -13.18 -6.82 -2.07
C VAL A 191 -12.64 -5.39 -2.00
N MET A 192 -12.64 -4.66 -3.11
CA MET A 192 -12.09 -3.30 -3.15
C MET A 192 -12.82 -2.35 -2.21
N ILE A 193 -14.15 -2.35 -2.22
CA ILE A 193 -14.95 -1.41 -1.42
C ILE A 193 -14.84 -1.75 0.07
N TYR A 194 -15.11 -3.01 0.45
CA TYR A 194 -15.12 -3.38 1.86
C TYR A 194 -13.73 -3.36 2.50
N ALA A 195 -12.69 -3.82 1.78
CA ALA A 195 -11.33 -3.75 2.31
C ALA A 195 -10.85 -2.30 2.48
N THR A 196 -11.12 -1.42 1.52
CA THR A 196 -10.72 -0.01 1.61
C THR A 196 -11.46 0.70 2.75
N ALA A 197 -12.78 0.48 2.89
CA ALA A 197 -13.55 1.04 3.99
C ALA A 197 -13.06 0.53 5.36
N PHE A 198 -12.75 -0.76 5.47
CA PHE A 198 -12.21 -1.35 6.69
C PHE A 198 -10.84 -0.76 7.06
N VAL A 199 -9.93 -0.64 6.10
CA VAL A 199 -8.61 -0.02 6.32
C VAL A 199 -8.74 1.45 6.69
N MET A 200 -9.67 2.20 6.08
CA MET A 200 -9.95 3.59 6.46
C MET A 200 -10.30 3.70 7.95
N VAL A 201 -11.21 2.86 8.44
CA VAL A 201 -11.59 2.85 9.86
C VAL A 201 -10.39 2.52 10.74
N LEU A 202 -9.62 1.49 10.39
CA LEU A 202 -8.43 1.09 11.16
C LEU A 202 -7.38 2.21 11.20
N TYR A 203 -7.14 2.91 10.09
CA TYR A 203 -6.12 3.97 10.05
C TYR A 203 -6.55 5.20 10.86
N VAL A 204 -7.82 5.59 10.80
CA VAL A 204 -8.34 6.69 11.64
C VAL A 204 -8.22 6.34 13.11
N LEU A 205 -8.62 5.12 13.51
CA LEU A 205 -8.50 4.65 14.90
C LEU A 205 -7.05 4.56 15.34
N LEU A 206 -6.16 4.01 14.51
CA LEU A 206 -4.74 3.87 14.83
C LEU A 206 -4.07 5.24 15.05
N ASN A 207 -4.34 6.22 14.17
CA ASN A 207 -3.80 7.56 14.33
C ASN A 207 -4.44 8.31 15.51
N PHE A 208 -5.70 8.04 15.82
CA PHE A 208 -6.31 8.52 17.06
C PHE A 208 -5.55 7.99 18.28
N ILE A 209 -5.21 6.70 18.32
CA ILE A 209 -4.45 6.10 19.42
C ILE A 209 -3.04 6.70 19.53
N PHE A 210 -2.35 6.93 18.41
CA PHE A 210 -1.05 7.59 18.45
C PHE A 210 -1.12 8.97 19.12
N LEU A 211 -2.10 9.78 18.73
CA LEU A 211 -2.33 11.10 19.32
C LEU A 211 -2.78 11.04 20.78
N TYR A 212 -3.58 10.02 21.13
CA TYR A 212 -4.12 9.81 22.47
C TYR A 212 -3.06 9.35 23.45
N SER A 213 -2.07 8.57 23.00
CA SER A 213 -1.03 7.99 23.85
C SER A 213 0.27 8.79 23.90
N THR A 214 0.56 9.61 22.88
CA THR A 214 1.89 10.18 22.68
C THR A 214 1.82 11.68 22.37
N PRO A 215 2.62 12.52 23.05
CA PRO A 215 2.70 13.94 22.74
C PRO A 215 3.09 14.19 21.28
N ILE A 216 2.41 15.12 20.61
CA ILE A 216 2.65 15.45 19.20
C ILE A 216 4.11 15.87 18.95
N GLU A 217 4.69 16.62 19.89
CA GLU A 217 6.05 17.13 19.81
C GLU A 217 7.10 16.03 19.72
N SER A 218 6.86 14.90 20.39
CA SER A 218 7.78 13.75 20.37
C SER A 218 7.66 12.92 19.08
N MET A 219 6.58 13.06 18.35
CA MET A 219 6.35 12.34 17.08
C MET A 219 6.88 13.08 15.85
N VAL A 220 7.11 14.39 15.95
CA VAL A 220 7.55 15.20 14.80
C VAL A 220 8.91 14.75 14.32
N GLY A 221 9.00 14.41 13.02
CA GLY A 221 10.25 13.98 12.38
C GLY A 221 10.65 12.53 12.67
N GLN A 222 9.84 11.77 13.42
CA GLN A 222 10.11 10.37 13.72
C GLN A 222 9.47 9.43 12.71
N ILE A 223 10.16 8.38 12.33
CA ILE A 223 9.65 7.31 11.44
C ILE A 223 9.00 6.21 12.31
N ASP A 224 9.47 6.04 13.53
CA ASP A 224 9.13 4.95 14.45
C ASP A 224 8.02 5.31 15.45
N ILE A 225 7.01 6.07 15.00
CA ILE A 225 5.87 6.53 15.82
C ILE A 225 5.20 5.36 16.57
N GLY A 226 5.04 4.21 15.93
CA GLY A 226 4.45 3.04 16.58
C GLY A 226 5.29 2.49 17.74
N TYR A 227 6.61 2.58 17.68
CA TYR A 227 7.49 2.24 18.80
C TYR A 227 7.33 3.24 19.95
N LEU A 228 7.34 4.53 19.65
CA LEU A 228 7.15 5.59 20.65
C LEU A 228 5.82 5.44 21.39
N ALA A 229 4.74 5.22 20.65
CA ALA A 229 3.42 4.97 21.24
C ALA A 229 3.41 3.66 22.07
N GLY A 230 4.10 2.63 21.60
CA GLY A 230 4.27 1.38 22.34
C GLY A 230 5.00 1.56 23.68
N VAL A 231 6.03 2.42 23.73
CA VAL A 231 6.71 2.79 24.97
C VAL A 231 5.77 3.52 25.93
N GLN A 232 4.98 4.45 25.43
CA GLN A 232 4.02 5.20 26.26
C GLN A 232 2.91 4.31 26.81
N ILE A 233 2.41 3.35 26.03
CA ILE A 233 1.31 2.48 26.42
C ILE A 233 1.77 1.33 27.33
N PHE A 234 2.94 0.74 27.06
CA PHE A 234 3.39 -0.52 27.67
C PHE A 234 4.76 -0.42 28.38
N GLY A 235 5.37 0.77 28.45
CA GLY A 235 6.74 0.96 28.94
C GLY A 235 7.82 0.45 27.98
N ASP A 236 9.09 0.49 28.42
CA ASP A 236 10.25 0.15 27.57
C ASP A 236 10.20 -1.26 26.98
N LEU A 237 9.77 -2.25 27.78
CA LEU A 237 9.60 -3.62 27.29
C LEU A 237 8.50 -3.69 26.22
N GLY A 238 7.41 -2.95 26.46
CA GLY A 238 6.31 -2.85 25.49
C GLY A 238 6.73 -2.19 24.18
N GLY A 239 7.60 -1.17 24.23
CA GLY A 239 8.20 -0.58 23.03
C GLY A 239 8.96 -1.60 22.19
N LYS A 240 9.78 -2.45 22.81
CA LYS A 240 10.50 -3.54 22.12
C LYS A 240 9.56 -4.57 21.50
N ILE A 241 8.53 -4.99 22.25
CA ILE A 241 7.50 -5.91 21.73
C ILE A 241 6.76 -5.28 20.54
N MET A 242 6.43 -3.99 20.61
CA MET A 242 5.84 -3.24 19.50
C MET A 242 6.77 -3.16 18.29
N GLY A 243 8.05 -2.88 18.48
CA GLY A 243 9.03 -2.88 17.41
C GLY A 243 9.10 -4.22 16.67
N LEU A 244 9.09 -5.34 17.40
CA LEU A 244 8.99 -6.70 16.82
C LEU A 244 7.65 -6.91 16.12
N GLY A 245 6.54 -6.53 16.74
CA GLY A 245 5.21 -6.62 16.16
C GLY A 245 5.11 -5.86 14.83
N ILE A 246 5.56 -4.60 14.79
CA ILE A 246 5.58 -3.78 13.57
C ILE A 246 6.49 -4.41 12.50
N SER A 247 7.62 -4.99 12.88
CA SER A 247 8.48 -5.71 11.93
C SER A 247 7.75 -6.88 11.26
N VAL A 248 6.93 -7.63 12.00
CA VAL A 248 6.06 -8.68 11.44
C VAL A 248 5.00 -8.10 10.50
N LEU A 249 4.38 -6.96 10.86
CA LEU A 249 3.42 -6.26 10.00
C LEU A 249 4.05 -5.84 8.68
N LEU A 250 5.27 -5.28 8.74
CA LEU A 250 6.03 -4.83 7.57
C LEU A 250 6.47 -6.00 6.69
N LEU A 251 6.84 -7.14 7.29
CA LEU A 251 7.15 -8.35 6.53
C LEU A 251 5.95 -8.82 5.69
N SER A 252 4.74 -8.80 6.25
CA SER A 252 3.52 -9.06 5.50
C SER A 252 3.32 -8.07 4.34
N THR A 253 3.67 -6.81 4.55
CA THR A 253 3.59 -5.77 3.51
C THR A 253 4.59 -6.04 2.38
N VAL A 254 5.85 -6.36 2.70
CA VAL A 254 6.86 -6.78 1.70
C VAL A 254 6.35 -7.96 0.89
N SER A 255 5.80 -8.99 1.56
CA SER A 255 5.24 -10.18 0.91
C SER A 255 4.16 -9.83 -0.11
N SER A 256 3.21 -8.95 0.25
CA SER A 256 2.12 -8.52 -0.65
C SER A 256 2.66 -7.88 -1.94
N TYR A 257 3.60 -6.98 -1.83
CA TYR A 257 4.18 -6.29 -2.99
C TYR A 257 5.06 -7.20 -3.84
N VAL A 258 5.81 -8.10 -3.21
CA VAL A 258 6.60 -9.12 -3.91
C VAL A 258 5.70 -10.14 -4.63
N TYR A 259 4.53 -10.45 -4.04
CA TYR A 259 3.56 -11.34 -4.66
C TYR A 259 2.93 -10.74 -5.93
N ILE A 260 2.55 -9.46 -5.91
CA ILE A 260 1.79 -8.81 -7.00
C ILE A 260 2.70 -8.29 -8.12
N GLY A 261 3.84 -7.68 -7.79
CA GLY A 261 4.70 -6.99 -8.75
C GLY A 261 5.11 -7.82 -9.96
N PRO A 262 5.57 -9.06 -9.83
CA PRO A 262 5.95 -9.90 -10.95
C PRO A 262 4.81 -10.20 -11.94
N ARG A 263 3.53 -10.17 -11.51
CA ARG A 263 2.37 -10.41 -12.38
C ARG A 263 2.22 -9.31 -13.42
N ILE A 264 2.53 -8.08 -13.08
CA ILE A 264 2.50 -6.96 -14.02
C ILE A 264 3.58 -7.15 -15.08
N ILE A 265 4.80 -7.45 -14.64
CA ILE A 265 5.97 -7.70 -15.49
C ILE A 265 5.68 -8.88 -16.43
N GLN A 266 5.06 -9.94 -15.91
CA GLN A 266 4.61 -11.09 -16.71
C GLN A 266 3.60 -10.67 -17.77
N THR A 267 2.54 -9.93 -17.39
CA THR A 267 1.49 -9.48 -18.32
C THR A 267 2.06 -8.60 -19.43
N MET A 268 3.01 -7.71 -19.12
CA MET A 268 3.74 -6.94 -20.13
C MET A 268 4.56 -7.86 -21.06
N GLY A 269 5.14 -8.94 -20.52
CA GLY A 269 5.84 -9.95 -21.30
C GLY A 269 4.93 -10.81 -22.21
N GLU A 270 3.63 -10.93 -21.86
CA GLU A 270 2.62 -11.57 -22.71
C GLU A 270 2.25 -10.69 -23.91
N ASP A 271 2.14 -9.38 -23.70
CA ASP A 271 1.66 -8.44 -24.71
C ASP A 271 2.78 -7.89 -25.62
N HIS A 272 4.05 -7.89 -25.18
CA HIS A 272 5.17 -7.30 -25.91
C HIS A 272 6.23 -8.33 -26.30
N TRP A 273 6.48 -8.48 -27.60
CA TRP A 273 7.42 -9.47 -28.15
C TRP A 273 8.87 -9.35 -27.61
N PHE A 274 9.33 -8.13 -27.36
CA PHE A 274 10.67 -7.87 -26.84
C PHE A 274 10.82 -8.19 -25.35
N LEU A 275 9.69 -8.25 -24.59
CA LEU A 275 9.63 -8.68 -23.20
C LEU A 275 9.23 -10.15 -23.02
N ARG A 276 9.04 -10.90 -24.10
CA ARG A 276 8.48 -12.28 -24.08
C ARG A 276 9.16 -13.25 -23.11
N LYS A 277 10.43 -13.01 -22.75
CA LYS A 277 11.12 -13.83 -21.75
C LYS A 277 10.56 -13.68 -20.35
N LEU A 278 9.87 -12.56 -20.06
CA LEU A 278 9.30 -12.26 -18.75
C LEU A 278 7.98 -12.98 -18.47
N LYS A 279 7.29 -13.47 -19.53
CA LYS A 279 6.08 -14.28 -19.38
C LYS A 279 6.34 -15.74 -19.01
N TYR A 280 7.61 -16.18 -19.06
CA TYR A 280 7.96 -17.57 -18.81
C TYR A 280 7.63 -17.98 -17.37
N LYS A 281 6.84 -19.05 -17.23
CA LYS A 281 6.49 -19.68 -15.96
C LYS A 281 7.23 -21.02 -15.82
N ASN A 282 7.62 -21.34 -14.61
CA ASN A 282 8.15 -22.65 -14.29
C ASN A 282 7.02 -23.71 -14.18
N SER A 283 7.39 -24.96 -13.83
CA SER A 283 6.44 -26.05 -13.62
C SER A 283 5.37 -25.78 -12.54
N ASN A 284 5.61 -24.83 -11.66
CA ASN A 284 4.71 -24.41 -10.59
C ASN A 284 3.89 -23.16 -10.96
N GLU A 285 3.79 -22.82 -12.25
CA GLU A 285 3.07 -21.63 -12.78
C GLU A 285 3.60 -20.28 -12.26
N ILE A 286 4.87 -20.21 -11.79
CA ILE A 286 5.48 -19.01 -11.21
C ILE A 286 6.31 -18.30 -12.28
N PRO A 287 6.14 -16.97 -12.51
CA PRO A 287 6.88 -16.17 -13.48
C PRO A 287 8.28 -15.81 -12.98
N ILE A 288 9.20 -16.78 -12.95
CA ILE A 288 10.52 -16.67 -12.33
C ILE A 288 11.33 -15.48 -12.85
N ASN A 289 11.33 -15.23 -14.17
CA ASN A 289 12.10 -14.14 -14.75
C ASN A 289 11.57 -12.76 -14.30
N ALA A 290 10.25 -12.64 -14.12
CA ALA A 290 9.64 -11.41 -13.60
C ALA A 290 10.01 -11.19 -12.12
N PHE A 291 10.06 -12.25 -11.31
CA PHE A 291 10.55 -12.19 -9.93
C PHE A 291 12.02 -11.72 -9.86
N PHE A 292 12.88 -12.25 -10.73
CA PHE A 292 14.28 -11.79 -10.77
C PHE A 292 14.41 -10.33 -11.13
N VAL A 293 13.61 -9.82 -12.07
CA VAL A 293 13.61 -8.39 -12.42
C VAL A 293 13.23 -7.54 -11.19
N GLN A 294 12.15 -7.90 -10.50
CA GLN A 294 11.75 -7.16 -9.30
C GLN A 294 12.80 -7.26 -8.18
N LEU A 295 13.41 -8.43 -7.97
CA LEU A 295 14.46 -8.63 -6.98
C LEU A 295 15.67 -7.72 -7.26
N ILE A 296 16.16 -7.69 -8.50
CA ILE A 296 17.29 -6.85 -8.89
C ILE A 296 16.96 -5.36 -8.65
N LEU A 297 15.79 -4.91 -9.08
CA LEU A 297 15.35 -3.52 -8.86
C LEU A 297 15.24 -3.20 -7.36
N SER A 298 14.71 -4.12 -6.56
CA SER A 298 14.60 -3.93 -5.09
C SER A 298 15.97 -3.77 -4.44
N VAL A 299 16.94 -4.63 -4.79
CA VAL A 299 18.30 -4.55 -4.24
C VAL A 299 18.99 -3.26 -4.68
N LEU A 300 18.81 -2.85 -5.94
CA LEU A 300 19.34 -1.57 -6.44
C LEU A 300 18.77 -0.38 -5.66
N PHE A 301 17.46 -0.34 -5.41
CA PHE A 301 16.86 0.74 -4.62
C PHE A 301 17.40 0.78 -3.19
N ILE A 302 17.57 -0.37 -2.52
CA ILE A 302 18.16 -0.40 -1.17
C ILE A 302 19.60 0.11 -1.17
N ALA A 303 20.37 -0.20 -2.22
CA ALA A 303 21.78 0.17 -2.32
C ALA A 303 22.01 1.63 -2.72
N THR A 304 21.08 2.25 -3.45
CA THR A 304 21.31 3.56 -4.10
C THR A 304 20.44 4.69 -3.59
N SER A 305 19.39 4.40 -2.81
CA SER A 305 18.38 5.42 -2.46
C SER A 305 18.14 5.47 -0.95
N SER A 306 17.83 6.68 -0.46
CA SER A 306 17.32 6.83 0.91
C SER A 306 15.82 6.51 0.99
N PHE A 307 15.31 6.26 2.20
CA PHE A 307 13.89 6.03 2.46
C PHE A 307 13.02 7.20 1.92
N GLU A 308 13.42 8.44 2.20
CA GLU A 308 12.68 9.64 1.79
C GLU A 308 12.65 9.82 0.26
N GLN A 309 13.76 9.51 -0.42
CA GLN A 309 13.83 9.59 -1.88
C GLN A 309 12.89 8.59 -2.53
N VAL A 310 12.90 7.34 -2.10
CA VAL A 310 12.00 6.29 -2.62
C VAL A 310 10.55 6.67 -2.37
N LEU A 311 10.23 7.16 -1.17
CA LEU A 311 8.88 7.57 -0.77
C LEU A 311 8.37 8.73 -1.63
N MET A 312 9.19 9.75 -1.85
CA MET A 312 8.81 10.93 -2.65
C MET A 312 8.51 10.54 -4.11
N TYR A 313 9.41 9.79 -4.75
CA TYR A 313 9.21 9.38 -6.14
C TYR A 313 8.00 8.45 -6.30
N ALA A 314 7.80 7.54 -5.35
CA ALA A 314 6.65 6.64 -5.36
C ALA A 314 5.32 7.41 -5.23
N GLY A 315 5.21 8.31 -4.26
CA GLY A 315 3.98 9.03 -3.98
C GLY A 315 3.47 9.84 -5.18
N VAL A 316 4.33 10.67 -5.76
CA VAL A 316 3.95 11.54 -6.89
C VAL A 316 3.60 10.72 -8.14
N THR A 317 4.41 9.72 -8.46
CA THR A 317 4.24 8.96 -9.71
C THR A 317 2.97 8.10 -9.67
N LEU A 318 2.63 7.51 -8.51
CA LEU A 318 1.42 6.71 -8.37
C LEU A 318 0.14 7.56 -8.46
N ILE A 319 0.15 8.80 -7.96
CA ILE A 319 -0.99 9.70 -8.12
C ILE A 319 -1.27 9.98 -9.59
N ILE A 320 -0.25 10.16 -10.42
CA ILE A 320 -0.43 10.41 -11.85
C ILE A 320 -1.08 9.21 -12.54
N THR A 321 -0.55 8.00 -12.37
CA THR A 321 -1.10 6.79 -13.01
C THR A 321 -2.50 6.48 -12.53
N THR A 322 -2.75 6.60 -11.24
CA THR A 322 -4.08 6.40 -10.65
C THR A 322 -5.10 7.42 -11.20
N THR A 323 -4.70 8.70 -11.30
CA THR A 323 -5.57 9.75 -11.86
C THR A 323 -5.91 9.46 -13.32
N LEU A 324 -4.92 9.08 -14.15
CA LEU A 324 -5.17 8.70 -15.54
C LEU A 324 -6.13 7.51 -15.63
N THR A 325 -6.00 6.54 -14.75
CA THR A 325 -6.90 5.37 -14.72
C THR A 325 -8.32 5.75 -14.29
N VAL A 326 -8.48 6.65 -13.32
CA VAL A 326 -9.80 7.21 -12.97
C VAL A 326 -10.41 7.93 -14.18
N ILE A 327 -9.63 8.76 -14.87
CA ILE A 327 -10.06 9.46 -16.09
C ILE A 327 -10.47 8.46 -17.20
N SER A 328 -9.79 7.31 -17.30
CA SER A 328 -10.10 6.31 -18.32
C SER A 328 -11.51 5.71 -18.20
N LEU A 329 -12.15 5.79 -17.02
CA LEU A 329 -13.56 5.41 -16.86
C LEU A 329 -14.48 6.28 -17.73
N PHE A 330 -14.21 7.57 -17.82
CA PHE A 330 -15.00 8.48 -18.69
C PHE A 330 -14.86 8.08 -20.16
N PHE A 331 -13.63 7.75 -20.60
CA PHE A 331 -13.40 7.23 -21.94
C PHE A 331 -14.14 5.92 -22.19
N SER A 332 -14.11 4.99 -21.24
CA SER A 332 -14.85 3.73 -21.34
C SER A 332 -16.36 3.96 -21.46
N ARG A 333 -16.92 4.88 -20.67
CA ARG A 333 -18.36 5.15 -20.71
C ARG A 333 -18.80 5.88 -21.98
N TYR A 334 -17.93 6.75 -22.53
CA TYR A 334 -18.21 7.48 -23.75
C TYR A 334 -18.06 6.61 -25.01
N ASN A 335 -16.96 5.83 -25.10
CA ASN A 335 -16.66 5.05 -26.30
C ASN A 335 -17.33 3.66 -26.34
N GLU A 336 -17.63 3.08 -25.18
CA GLU A 336 -18.11 1.71 -25.04
C GLU A 336 -19.42 1.66 -24.24
N GLN A 337 -20.45 2.38 -24.73
CA GLN A 337 -21.75 2.55 -24.06
C GLN A 337 -22.51 1.23 -23.90
N ASP A 338 -22.39 0.33 -24.89
CA ASP A 338 -23.14 -0.93 -24.96
C ASP A 338 -22.52 -2.05 -24.10
N ILE A 339 -21.32 -1.85 -23.52
CA ILE A 339 -20.68 -2.86 -22.68
C ILE A 339 -21.47 -3.05 -21.38
N LYS A 340 -21.79 -4.32 -21.08
CA LYS A 340 -22.41 -4.69 -19.82
C LYS A 340 -21.43 -4.47 -18.66
N ARG A 341 -21.80 -3.56 -17.75
CA ARG A 341 -21.05 -3.26 -16.52
C ARG A 341 -21.68 -3.98 -15.34
N PRO A 342 -21.01 -5.01 -14.76
CA PRO A 342 -21.55 -5.74 -13.62
C PRO A 342 -21.69 -4.88 -12.37
N TYR A 343 -20.82 -3.89 -12.22
CA TYR A 343 -20.87 -2.86 -11.19
C TYR A 343 -20.77 -1.48 -11.84
N LYS A 344 -21.53 -0.52 -11.35
CA LYS A 344 -21.48 0.89 -11.76
C LYS A 344 -21.23 1.75 -10.53
N VAL A 345 -20.27 2.67 -10.62
CA VAL A 345 -20.00 3.62 -9.55
C VAL A 345 -21.18 4.58 -9.38
N ILE A 346 -21.48 4.91 -8.12
CA ILE A 346 -22.55 5.82 -7.71
C ILE A 346 -22.08 7.27 -7.95
N PHE A 347 -23.02 8.16 -8.26
CA PHE A 347 -22.77 9.60 -8.49
C PHE A 347 -21.95 9.94 -9.74
N TYR A 348 -22.17 9.21 -10.83
CA TYR A 348 -21.63 9.55 -12.13
C TYR A 348 -22.73 10.06 -13.07
#